data_ee8c3f2dc729d9b01302df5c567a5c3e
#
_entry.id   ee8c3f2dc729d9b01302df5c567a5c3e
#
_cell.length_a   1.000
_cell.length_b   1.000
_cell.length_c   1.000
_cell.angle_alpha   90.00
_cell.angle_beta   90.00
_cell.angle_gamma   90.00
#
_symmetry.space_group_name_H-M   'P 1'
#
loop_
_entity.id
_entity.type
_entity.pdbx_description
1 polymer ?
#
loop_
_entity_poly.entity_id
_entity_poly.type
_entity_poly.pdbx_seq_one_letter_code
_entity_poly.pdbx_strand_id
1 'polypeptide(L)'
;MRSDDREARNVNDRPTVSWRDRYPDEVTCVRCLEGYDQSKLDRMLWCERCRFRARERASLYGWVGGLTFGAGCAAYVWFAIRPTDLIVGAWTATLVTAVWLGQKVAREFIYGGMRFRNARAVEAVPPTMEPDAE
;
A
#
# COMPACT_ATOMS: atom_id res chain seq x y z
N MET A 1 -43.35 -21.60 -23.40
CA MET A 1 -42.37 -21.79 -22.31
C MET A 1 -40.97 -21.83 -22.92
N ARG A 2 -40.44 -20.71 -23.42
CA ARG A 2 -39.12 -20.65 -24.10
C ARG A 2 -38.58 -19.22 -24.24
N SER A 3 -38.82 -18.35 -23.28
CA SER A 3 -38.40 -16.95 -23.36
C SER A 3 -37.47 -16.51 -22.23
N ASP A 4 -37.30 -17.31 -21.17
CA ASP A 4 -36.54 -16.92 -19.97
C ASP A 4 -35.04 -17.23 -20.04
N ASP A 5 -34.60 -18.12 -20.96
CA ASP A 5 -33.20 -18.53 -21.01
C ASP A 5 -32.28 -17.56 -21.77
N ARG A 6 -32.83 -16.50 -22.40
CA ARG A 6 -32.03 -15.53 -23.14
C ARG A 6 -31.59 -14.33 -22.31
N GLU A 7 -32.26 -14.05 -21.22
CA GLU A 7 -31.96 -12.88 -20.38
C GLU A 7 -30.84 -13.15 -19.36
N ALA A 8 -30.68 -14.39 -18.94
CA ALA A 8 -29.63 -14.77 -17.98
C ALA A 8 -28.20 -14.77 -18.54
N ARG A 9 -28.03 -14.75 -19.88
CA ARG A 9 -26.72 -14.86 -20.54
C ARG A 9 -26.03 -13.50 -20.76
N ASN A 10 -26.68 -12.39 -20.51
CA ASN A 10 -26.19 -11.06 -20.90
C ASN A 10 -25.59 -10.22 -19.76
N VAL A 11 -25.60 -10.71 -18.54
CA VAL A 11 -25.05 -9.95 -17.39
C VAL A 11 -23.53 -10.17 -17.21
N ASN A 12 -23.00 -11.28 -17.73
CA ASN A 12 -21.58 -11.63 -17.56
C ASN A 12 -20.67 -11.23 -18.73
N ASP A 13 -21.22 -10.69 -19.79
CA ASP A 13 -20.48 -10.38 -21.04
C ASP A 13 -20.19 -8.87 -21.20
N ARG A 14 -20.18 -8.12 -20.08
CA ARG A 14 -19.62 -6.77 -20.12
C ARG A 14 -18.11 -6.92 -20.25
N PRO A 15 -17.49 -6.43 -21.34
CA PRO A 15 -16.05 -6.43 -21.48
C PRO A 15 -15.52 -5.67 -20.26
N THR A 16 -14.86 -6.39 -19.35
CA THR A 16 -14.14 -5.78 -18.23
C THR A 16 -12.98 -5.02 -18.84
N VAL A 17 -13.21 -3.76 -19.18
CA VAL A 17 -12.16 -2.86 -19.68
C VAL A 17 -11.06 -2.87 -18.64
N SER A 18 -9.95 -3.48 -18.98
CA SER A 18 -8.79 -3.53 -18.10
C SER A 18 -8.34 -2.08 -17.83
N TRP A 19 -7.89 -1.81 -16.60
CA TRP A 19 -7.32 -0.49 -16.30
C TRP A 19 -6.15 -0.15 -17.23
N ARG A 20 -5.51 -1.18 -17.81
CA ARG A 20 -4.42 -1.05 -18.78
C ARG A 20 -4.89 -0.44 -20.10
N ASP A 21 -6.09 -0.75 -20.56
CA ASP A 21 -6.61 -0.25 -21.82
C ASP A 21 -6.86 1.28 -21.83
N ARG A 22 -6.71 1.93 -20.67
CA ARG A 22 -6.86 3.38 -20.53
C ARG A 22 -5.57 4.16 -20.75
N TYR A 23 -4.45 3.49 -20.80
CA TYR A 23 -3.14 4.13 -20.91
C TYR A 23 -2.42 3.62 -22.17
N PRO A 24 -1.56 4.44 -22.78
CA PRO A 24 -0.70 4.01 -23.88
C PRO A 24 0.30 2.95 -23.42
N ASP A 25 0.93 2.26 -24.39
CA ASP A 25 1.89 1.18 -24.11
C ASP A 25 3.11 1.65 -23.30
N GLU A 26 3.53 2.89 -23.52
CA GLU A 26 4.59 3.54 -22.73
C GLU A 26 4.00 4.56 -21.78
N VAL A 27 4.29 4.39 -20.49
CA VAL A 27 3.80 5.28 -19.42
C VAL A 27 4.93 5.61 -18.46
N THR A 28 4.97 6.85 -17.96
CA THR A 28 5.96 7.28 -17.00
C THR A 28 5.61 6.85 -15.58
N CYS A 29 6.63 6.42 -14.81
CA CYS A 29 6.45 6.16 -13.39
C CYS A 29 6.19 7.47 -12.63
N VAL A 30 5.10 7.56 -11.88
CA VAL A 30 4.67 8.75 -11.12
C VAL A 30 5.74 9.24 -10.13
N ARG A 31 6.66 8.39 -9.71
CA ARG A 31 7.66 8.74 -8.69
C ARG A 31 9.05 9.07 -9.21
N CYS A 32 9.57 8.32 -10.19
CA CYS A 32 10.89 8.57 -10.75
C CYS A 32 10.85 9.29 -12.10
N LEU A 33 9.65 9.43 -12.69
CA LEU A 33 9.42 10.07 -13.99
C LEU A 33 10.20 9.41 -15.15
N GLU A 34 10.60 8.16 -14.99
CA GLU A 34 11.19 7.33 -16.04
C GLU A 34 10.08 6.63 -16.82
N GLY A 35 10.25 6.51 -18.16
CA GLY A 35 9.36 5.77 -19.05
C GLY A 35 9.52 4.25 -18.86
N TYR A 36 8.41 3.55 -18.80
CA TYR A 36 8.34 2.10 -18.69
C TYR A 36 7.19 1.56 -19.52
N ASP A 37 7.35 0.31 -19.98
CA ASP A 37 6.21 -0.43 -20.52
C ASP A 37 5.11 -0.54 -19.45
N GLN A 38 3.89 -0.33 -19.85
CA GLN A 38 2.72 -0.42 -18.99
C GLN A 38 2.66 -1.75 -18.19
N SER A 39 3.18 -2.85 -18.75
CA SER A 39 3.21 -4.17 -18.11
C SER A 39 4.07 -4.19 -16.84
N LYS A 40 5.08 -3.31 -16.73
CA LYS A 40 6.03 -3.19 -15.60
C LYS A 40 5.55 -2.24 -14.51
N LEU A 41 4.42 -1.57 -14.73
CA LEU A 41 3.85 -0.62 -13.80
C LEU A 41 2.67 -1.25 -13.04
N ASP A 42 2.49 -0.82 -11.80
CA ASP A 42 1.33 -1.17 -10.97
C ASP A 42 0.14 -0.23 -11.30
N ARG A 43 -1.05 -0.56 -10.81
CA ARG A 43 -2.30 0.23 -10.95
C ARG A 43 -2.15 1.72 -10.62
N MET A 44 -1.20 2.09 -9.80
CA MET A 44 -0.87 3.47 -9.43
C MET A 44 0.33 4.03 -10.20
N LEU A 45 0.70 3.41 -11.31
CA LEU A 45 1.81 3.79 -12.17
C LEU A 45 3.16 3.88 -11.45
N TRP A 46 3.39 2.99 -10.50
CA TRP A 46 4.68 2.87 -9.81
C TRP A 46 5.51 1.73 -10.39
N CYS A 47 6.77 2.02 -10.71
CA CYS A 47 7.72 0.97 -11.11
C CYS A 47 8.14 0.12 -9.91
N GLU A 48 8.62 -1.08 -10.18
CA GLU A 48 9.01 -2.05 -9.14
C GLU A 48 10.11 -1.48 -8.21
N ARG A 49 11.10 -0.79 -8.74
CA ARG A 49 12.17 -0.14 -7.98
C ARG A 49 11.62 0.90 -6.97
N CYS A 50 10.67 1.72 -7.39
CA CYS A 50 10.06 2.71 -6.50
C CYS A 50 9.20 2.06 -5.42
N ARG A 51 8.48 0.99 -5.75
CA ARG A 51 7.71 0.19 -4.80
C ARG A 51 8.60 -0.46 -3.74
N PHE A 52 9.71 -1.05 -4.18
CA PHE A 52 10.68 -1.68 -3.28
C PHE A 52 11.24 -0.67 -2.28
N ARG A 53 11.77 0.46 -2.75
CA ARG A 53 12.29 1.53 -1.89
C ARG A 53 11.24 2.09 -0.92
N ALA A 54 9.98 2.21 -1.36
CA ALA A 54 8.90 2.66 -0.48
C ALA A 54 8.61 1.63 0.63
N ARG A 55 8.64 0.34 0.31
CA ARG A 55 8.46 -0.74 1.29
C ARG A 55 9.59 -0.81 2.31
N GLU A 56 10.83 -0.64 1.87
CA GLU A 56 11.99 -0.60 2.77
C GLU A 56 11.86 0.56 3.78
N ARG A 57 11.56 1.77 3.29
CA ARG A 57 11.33 2.93 4.16
C ARG A 57 10.15 2.72 5.11
N ALA A 58 9.04 2.20 4.59
CA ALA A 58 7.88 1.90 5.41
C ALA A 58 8.18 0.84 6.48
N SER A 59 9.03 -0.14 6.19
CA SER A 59 9.49 -1.14 7.16
C SER A 59 10.31 -0.51 8.28
N LEU A 60 11.25 0.38 7.95
CA LEU A 60 12.06 1.09 8.94
C LEU A 60 11.16 1.92 9.88
N TYR A 61 10.30 2.75 9.33
CA TYR A 61 9.35 3.54 10.13
C TYR A 61 8.34 2.67 10.90
N GLY A 62 7.97 1.52 10.33
CA GLY A 62 7.14 0.53 11.00
C GLY A 62 7.78 0.00 12.28
N TRP A 63 9.09 -0.30 12.23
CA TRP A 63 9.85 -0.70 13.41
C TRP A 63 9.90 0.39 14.48
N VAL A 64 10.19 1.62 14.08
CA VAL A 64 10.18 2.77 15.02
C VAL A 64 8.80 2.93 15.65
N GLY A 65 7.74 2.89 14.86
CA GLY A 65 6.36 2.99 15.35
C GLY A 65 5.99 1.85 16.30
N GLY A 66 6.35 0.61 15.96
CA GLY A 66 6.11 -0.57 16.80
C GLY A 66 6.83 -0.51 18.14
N LEU A 67 8.12 -0.12 18.13
CA LEU A 67 8.90 0.05 19.34
C LEU A 67 8.36 1.18 20.24
N THR A 68 8.01 2.32 19.64
CA THR A 68 7.42 3.44 20.39
C THR A 68 6.10 3.06 21.03
N PHE A 69 5.25 2.36 20.30
CA PHE A 69 3.97 1.86 20.80
C PHE A 69 4.19 0.84 21.93
N GLY A 70 5.09 -0.13 21.73
CA GLY A 70 5.42 -1.12 22.75
C GLY A 70 6.02 -0.51 24.01
N ALA A 71 6.91 0.49 23.87
CA ALA A 71 7.46 1.22 25.02
C ALA A 71 6.37 1.99 25.78
N GLY A 72 5.43 2.62 25.07
CA GLY A 72 4.26 3.26 25.69
C GLY A 72 3.38 2.29 26.47
N CYS A 73 3.11 1.11 25.90
CA CYS A 73 2.38 0.04 26.58
C CYS A 73 3.13 -0.47 27.81
N ALA A 74 4.45 -0.67 27.72
CA ALA A 74 5.29 -1.10 28.83
C ALA A 74 5.27 -0.08 29.96
N ALA A 75 5.42 1.20 29.65
CA ALA A 75 5.33 2.28 30.62
C ALA A 75 3.95 2.31 31.29
N TYR A 76 2.88 2.18 30.53
CA TYR A 76 1.52 2.13 31.07
C TYR A 76 1.34 0.95 32.05
N VAL A 77 1.79 -0.25 31.65
CA VAL A 77 1.70 -1.44 32.51
C VAL A 77 2.49 -1.23 33.78
N TRP A 78 3.69 -0.68 33.70
CA TRP A 78 4.56 -0.45 34.85
C TRP A 78 4.00 0.59 35.83
N PHE A 79 3.52 1.71 35.35
CA PHE A 79 3.07 2.81 36.22
C PHE A 79 1.62 2.68 36.68
N ALA A 80 0.70 2.19 35.79
CA ALA A 80 -0.72 2.13 36.08
C ALA A 80 -1.16 0.82 36.70
N ILE A 81 -0.67 -0.33 36.18
CA ILE A 81 -1.13 -1.66 36.59
C ILE A 81 -0.32 -2.22 37.74
N ARG A 82 0.99 -1.94 37.80
CA ARG A 82 1.92 -2.47 38.84
C ARG A 82 1.77 -4.00 39.03
N PRO A 83 2.08 -4.78 37.98
CA PRO A 83 1.85 -6.23 38.02
C PRO A 83 2.64 -6.90 39.12
N THR A 84 2.04 -7.90 39.76
CA THR A 84 2.74 -8.79 40.72
C THR A 84 3.62 -9.76 39.93
N ASP A 85 4.70 -10.23 40.56
CA ASP A 85 5.74 -11.06 39.94
C ASP A 85 5.22 -12.33 39.26
N LEU A 86 4.12 -12.89 39.75
CA LEU A 86 3.47 -14.09 39.15
C LEU A 86 2.91 -13.88 37.73
N ILE A 87 2.65 -12.64 37.32
CA ILE A 87 1.97 -12.34 36.05
C ILE A 87 2.93 -11.71 35.01
N VAL A 88 4.20 -11.50 35.39
CA VAL A 88 5.20 -10.86 34.52
C VAL A 88 5.36 -11.57 33.16
N GLY A 89 5.34 -12.91 33.16
CA GLY A 89 5.46 -13.69 31.92
C GLY A 89 4.33 -13.41 30.92
N ALA A 90 3.09 -13.32 31.40
CA ALA A 90 1.92 -13.02 30.52
C ALA A 90 2.00 -11.61 29.97
N TRP A 91 2.42 -10.62 30.76
CA TRP A 91 2.62 -9.25 30.31
C TRP A 91 3.74 -9.12 29.26
N THR A 92 4.83 -9.88 29.44
CA THR A 92 5.91 -9.90 28.45
C THR A 92 5.42 -10.40 27.09
N ALA A 93 4.66 -11.49 27.06
CA ALA A 93 4.08 -12.01 25.83
C ALA A 93 3.13 -10.98 25.17
N THR A 94 2.32 -10.30 25.97
CA THR A 94 1.42 -9.24 25.48
C THR A 94 2.19 -8.07 24.87
N LEU A 95 3.28 -7.62 25.51
CA LEU A 95 4.12 -6.54 25.00
C LEU A 95 4.82 -6.91 23.71
N VAL A 96 5.37 -8.13 23.59
CA VAL A 96 5.98 -8.62 22.35
C VAL A 96 4.97 -8.64 21.21
N THR A 97 3.77 -9.14 21.49
CA THR A 97 2.67 -9.16 20.51
C THR A 97 2.26 -7.74 20.10
N ALA A 98 2.17 -6.81 21.05
CA ALA A 98 1.84 -5.40 20.79
C ALA A 98 2.89 -4.71 19.91
N VAL A 99 4.18 -4.93 20.16
CA VAL A 99 5.27 -4.41 19.30
C VAL A 99 5.16 -4.97 17.89
N TRP A 100 4.99 -6.29 17.77
CA TRP A 100 4.90 -6.94 16.46
C TRP A 100 3.68 -6.48 15.65
N LEU A 101 2.53 -6.40 16.30
CA LEU A 101 1.30 -5.93 15.67
C LEU A 101 1.40 -4.44 15.30
N GLY A 102 1.90 -3.63 16.21
CA GLY A 102 2.14 -2.19 15.99
C GLY A 102 3.07 -1.94 14.81
N GLN A 103 4.15 -2.71 14.69
CA GLN A 103 5.07 -2.64 13.55
C GLN A 103 4.35 -2.98 12.22
N LYS A 104 3.54 -4.03 12.21
CA LYS A 104 2.79 -4.43 11.01
C LYS A 104 1.81 -3.34 10.58
N VAL A 105 1.00 -2.85 11.51
CA VAL A 105 0.00 -1.80 11.26
C VAL A 105 0.68 -0.51 10.81
N ALA A 106 1.69 -0.03 11.52
CA ALA A 106 2.43 1.18 11.17
C ALA A 106 3.04 1.09 9.76
N ARG A 107 3.63 -0.05 9.41
CA ARG A 107 4.20 -0.28 8.08
C ARG A 107 3.16 -0.13 6.96
N GLU A 108 1.98 -0.73 7.12
CA GLU A 108 0.92 -0.65 6.11
C GLU A 108 0.34 0.77 6.00
N PHE A 109 0.15 1.45 7.12
CA PHE A 109 -0.31 2.85 7.13
C PHE A 109 0.68 3.79 6.43
N ILE A 110 1.96 3.67 6.74
CA ILE A 110 3.00 4.52 6.14
C ILE A 110 3.14 4.22 4.65
N TYR A 111 3.13 2.93 4.27
CA TYR A 111 3.19 2.55 2.87
C TYR A 111 1.98 3.06 2.08
N GLY A 112 0.77 2.89 2.63
CA GLY A 112 -0.46 3.42 2.05
C GLY A 112 -0.41 4.95 1.93
N GLY A 113 -0.02 5.65 2.99
CA GLY A 113 0.11 7.11 2.99
C GLY A 113 1.10 7.65 1.96
N MET A 114 2.26 6.98 1.77
CA MET A 114 3.21 7.35 0.72
C MET A 114 2.61 7.18 -0.69
N ARG A 115 1.83 6.15 -0.90
CA ARG A 115 1.17 5.91 -2.20
C ARG A 115 0.11 6.96 -2.51
N PHE A 116 -0.73 7.31 -1.52
CA PHE A 116 -1.81 8.29 -1.71
C PHE A 116 -1.28 9.71 -1.93
N ARG A 117 -0.24 10.11 -1.23
CA ARG A 117 0.34 11.47 -1.41
C ARG A 117 0.92 11.67 -2.81
N ASN A 118 1.55 10.65 -3.40
CA ASN A 118 2.15 10.76 -4.72
C ASN A 118 1.14 10.64 -5.87
N ALA A 119 0.00 9.96 -5.67
CA ALA A 119 -1.02 9.81 -6.70
C ALA A 119 -1.69 11.14 -7.09
N ARG A 120 -1.58 12.18 -6.25
CA ARG A 120 -2.15 13.51 -6.51
C ARG A 120 -1.15 14.50 -7.13
N ALA A 121 0.13 14.18 -7.18
CA ALA A 121 1.15 15.17 -7.44
C ALA A 121 1.61 15.25 -8.90
N VAL A 122 1.33 14.24 -9.73
CA VAL A 122 1.83 14.19 -11.12
C VAL A 122 0.75 13.58 -12.00
N GLU A 123 0.18 14.36 -12.89
CA GLU A 123 -0.43 13.83 -14.10
C GLU A 123 0.68 13.16 -14.90
N ALA A 124 0.63 11.84 -15.01
CA ALA A 124 1.56 11.10 -15.83
C ALA A 124 1.24 11.42 -17.30
N VAL A 125 1.89 12.45 -17.84
CA VAL A 125 1.81 12.78 -19.27
C VAL A 125 2.59 11.71 -20.01
N PRO A 126 1.96 10.93 -20.90
CA PRO A 126 2.68 9.96 -21.71
C PRO A 126 3.71 10.70 -22.58
N PRO A 127 4.93 10.15 -22.75
CA PRO A 127 6.02 10.79 -23.50
C PRO A 127 5.68 11.03 -24.98
N THR A 128 4.63 10.41 -25.50
CA THR A 128 4.16 10.53 -26.88
C THR A 128 3.30 11.77 -27.17
N MET A 129 3.02 12.62 -26.18
CA MET A 129 2.27 13.86 -26.36
C MET A 129 3.15 15.11 -26.32
N GLU A 130 4.39 15.02 -26.74
CA GLU A 130 5.08 16.22 -27.17
C GLU A 130 4.48 16.63 -28.51
N PRO A 131 3.72 17.73 -28.61
CA PRO A 131 3.30 18.23 -29.92
C PRO A 131 4.60 18.55 -30.67
N ASP A 132 4.80 17.88 -31.80
CA ASP A 132 5.87 18.24 -32.72
C ASP A 132 5.78 19.76 -32.88
N ALA A 133 6.76 20.46 -32.30
CA ALA A 133 6.89 21.90 -32.41
C ALA A 133 7.28 22.20 -33.87
N GLU A 134 6.25 22.48 -34.72
CA GLU A 134 6.46 23.16 -35.99
C GLU A 134 6.80 24.62 -35.78
#